data_8b0f556407ef8a5bffec10a1e63abcd7
#
_entry.id   8b0f556407ef8a5bffec10a1e63abcd7
#
_cell.length_a   1.000
_cell.length_b   1.000
_cell.length_c   1.000
_cell.angle_alpha   90.00
_cell.angle_beta   90.00
_cell.angle_gamma   90.00
#
_symmetry.space_group_name_H-M   'P 1'
#
loop_
_entity.id
_entity.type
_entity.pdbx_description
1 polymer ?
#
loop_
_entity_poly.entity_id
_entity_poly.type
_entity_poly.pdbx_seq_one_letter_code
_entity_poly.pdbx_strand_id
1 'polypeptide(L)'
;MEEKQNAVLGTAPLGKLMVKFALPCTISLLVGALYNIVDQIFIGWGVGYLGNGATNVVFPLTVLALGLAVMIGDGACSYVSICFGKGQAENANRAVGSAVTLSVLVGVVVAALYGVFQTPILGMFGATEANFAYAKEYFTYITIGIPIYVFGQAINPIIRSDGSPQFAMLSMLAGAIANCILDPIAIFVLHWGVMGAAAATVAGQVITAAMGVCYLCHTRALRLGKDDFKLRGKILAAYLPLGLCSFLAQISLVIAMAATNNMLVQYGAGSKYGADIPLTVLGIVMKVFQIIISITIGMSAGCIPIVGYNYGAEKLDRCRGILWRLMGAEALLGVIALLIMQLFPLQLISLFGAESALYNEFAVITFRVYLCMLPLATVNKAAFIFMQALGKPAESAGLSFFREVLLAVPLVILLPKAFGLMGVLYSMPAADIITFIASGLVLLRADRQLRK
;
A
#
# COMPACT_ATOMS: atom_id res chain seq x y z
N MET A 1 15.53 -22.31 20.94
CA MET A 1 14.26 -22.13 20.21
C MET A 1 14.44 -21.29 18.93
N GLU A 2 15.36 -20.34 18.94
CA GLU A 2 15.70 -19.45 17.80
C GLU A 2 16.13 -20.20 16.53
N GLU A 3 17.10 -21.11 16.63
CA GLU A 3 17.57 -21.91 15.49
C GLU A 3 16.47 -22.77 14.85
N LYS A 4 15.51 -23.29 15.65
CA LYS A 4 14.43 -24.12 15.13
C LYS A 4 13.41 -23.33 14.31
N GLN A 5 13.15 -22.07 14.63
CA GLN A 5 12.11 -21.29 13.94
C GLN A 5 12.65 -20.66 12.66
N ASN A 6 13.88 -20.17 12.67
CA ASN A 6 14.58 -19.70 11.47
C ASN A 6 14.90 -20.88 10.52
N ALA A 7 15.20 -22.05 11.06
CA ALA A 7 15.38 -23.27 10.27
C ALA A 7 14.12 -23.66 9.49
N VAL A 8 12.91 -23.39 10.01
CA VAL A 8 11.64 -23.68 9.32
C VAL A 8 11.51 -22.89 8.02
N LEU A 9 11.96 -21.63 7.96
CA LEU A 9 11.95 -20.83 6.73
C LEU A 9 12.83 -21.44 5.64
N GLY A 10 13.92 -22.09 6.05
CA GLY A 10 14.87 -22.73 5.14
C GLY A 10 14.60 -24.21 4.82
N THR A 11 13.63 -24.88 5.46
CA THR A 11 13.42 -26.33 5.33
C THR A 11 11.98 -26.74 5.01
N ALA A 12 10.98 -26.01 5.50
CA ALA A 12 9.59 -26.36 5.30
C ALA A 12 9.16 -26.25 3.82
N PRO A 13 8.11 -26.99 3.40
CA PRO A 13 7.58 -26.94 2.04
C PRO A 13 7.16 -25.52 1.65
N LEU A 14 7.61 -25.04 0.48
CA LEU A 14 7.44 -23.65 0.03
C LEU A 14 5.97 -23.22 -0.01
N GLY A 15 5.07 -24.08 -0.52
CA GLY A 15 3.65 -23.75 -0.61
C GLY A 15 3.01 -23.49 0.76
N LYS A 16 3.35 -24.31 1.78
CA LYS A 16 2.86 -24.10 3.15
C LYS A 16 3.40 -22.82 3.77
N LEU A 17 4.68 -22.51 3.52
CA LEU A 17 5.28 -21.26 3.99
C LEU A 17 4.64 -20.04 3.33
N MET A 18 4.47 -20.06 2.02
CA MET A 18 3.84 -18.96 1.29
C MET A 18 2.44 -18.69 1.84
N VAL A 19 1.60 -19.71 1.98
CA VAL A 19 0.26 -19.55 2.56
C VAL A 19 0.32 -19.01 3.99
N LYS A 20 1.22 -19.56 4.83
CA LYS A 20 1.36 -19.14 6.23
C LYS A 20 1.71 -17.67 6.39
N PHE A 21 2.47 -17.09 5.48
CA PHE A 21 2.92 -15.70 5.54
C PHE A 21 2.07 -14.77 4.65
N ALA A 22 1.74 -15.20 3.43
CA ALA A 22 0.99 -14.39 2.49
C ALA A 22 -0.47 -14.19 2.90
N LEU A 23 -1.15 -15.24 3.38
CA LEU A 23 -2.56 -15.15 3.74
C LEU A 23 -2.83 -14.14 4.87
N PRO A 24 -2.12 -14.14 6.02
CA PRO A 24 -2.30 -13.12 7.03
C PRO A 24 -1.98 -11.70 6.52
N CYS A 25 -0.93 -11.56 5.71
CA CYS A 25 -0.57 -10.27 5.14
C CYS A 25 -1.66 -9.75 4.19
N THR A 26 -2.19 -10.61 3.33
CA THR A 26 -3.29 -10.29 2.42
C THR A 26 -4.55 -9.86 3.18
N ILE A 27 -4.92 -10.61 4.22
CA ILE A 27 -6.08 -10.26 5.07
C ILE A 27 -5.87 -8.88 5.72
N SER A 28 -4.68 -8.60 6.26
CA SER A 28 -4.37 -7.30 6.87
C SER A 28 -4.58 -6.14 5.90
N LEU A 29 -4.03 -6.25 4.68
CA LEU A 29 -4.12 -5.17 3.69
C LEU A 29 -5.52 -5.04 3.10
N LEU A 30 -6.22 -6.16 2.90
CA LEU A 30 -7.60 -6.17 2.42
C LEU A 30 -8.53 -5.50 3.42
N VAL A 31 -8.41 -5.85 4.70
CA VAL A 31 -9.20 -5.23 5.77
C VAL A 31 -8.85 -3.75 5.89
N GLY A 32 -7.57 -3.38 5.75
CA GLY A 32 -7.14 -1.99 5.69
C GLY A 32 -7.78 -1.20 4.55
N ALA A 33 -7.93 -1.80 3.36
CA ALA A 33 -8.63 -1.17 2.24
C ALA A 33 -10.14 -1.04 2.49
N LEU A 34 -10.76 -2.07 3.07
CA LEU A 34 -12.20 -2.09 3.31
C LEU A 34 -12.62 -1.11 4.42
N TYR A 35 -11.88 -1.03 5.53
CA TYR A 35 -12.27 -0.11 6.60
C TYR A 35 -12.22 1.36 6.15
N ASN A 36 -11.27 1.73 5.29
CA ASN A 36 -11.24 3.09 4.71
C ASN A 36 -12.51 3.43 3.91
N ILE A 37 -13.09 2.43 3.23
CA ILE A 37 -14.35 2.60 2.50
C ILE A 37 -15.52 2.76 3.50
N VAL A 38 -15.53 1.96 4.54
CA VAL A 38 -16.57 2.00 5.60
C VAL A 38 -16.53 3.34 6.34
N ASP A 39 -15.36 3.83 6.71
CA ASP A 39 -15.16 5.14 7.34
C ASP A 39 -15.74 6.27 6.48
N GLN A 40 -15.44 6.29 5.18
CA GLN A 40 -16.00 7.28 4.26
C GLN A 40 -17.53 7.20 4.15
N ILE A 41 -18.12 6.00 4.25
CA ILE A 41 -19.58 5.82 4.25
C ILE A 41 -20.18 6.46 5.50
N PHE A 42 -19.62 6.21 6.69
CA PHE A 42 -20.12 6.78 7.94
C PHE A 42 -19.99 8.31 7.96
N ILE A 43 -18.87 8.86 7.47
CA ILE A 43 -18.70 10.32 7.34
C ILE A 43 -19.75 10.90 6.37
N GLY A 44 -19.99 10.22 5.25
CA GLY A 44 -21.00 10.63 4.27
C GLY A 44 -22.40 10.67 4.85
N TRP A 45 -22.77 9.69 5.67
CA TRP A 45 -24.09 9.64 6.32
C TRP A 45 -24.23 10.61 7.49
N GLY A 46 -23.18 10.82 8.28
CA GLY A 46 -23.24 11.61 9.49
C GLY A 46 -22.93 13.09 9.31
N VAL A 47 -22.05 13.42 8.35
CA VAL A 47 -21.59 14.81 8.12
C VAL A 47 -22.00 15.33 6.74
N GLY A 48 -22.24 14.41 5.81
CA GLY A 48 -22.60 14.73 4.43
C GLY A 48 -21.41 14.93 3.49
N TYR A 49 -21.69 15.48 2.31
CA TYR A 49 -20.71 15.61 1.23
C TYR A 49 -19.52 16.53 1.56
N LEU A 50 -19.71 17.54 2.41
CA LEU A 50 -18.62 18.42 2.86
C LEU A 50 -17.61 17.69 3.75
N GLY A 51 -18.08 16.76 4.60
CA GLY A 51 -17.21 15.89 5.39
C GLY A 51 -16.39 14.96 4.51
N ASN A 52 -17.00 14.31 3.51
CA ASN A 52 -16.28 13.49 2.54
C ASN A 52 -15.30 14.32 1.70
N GLY A 53 -15.66 15.55 1.32
CA GLY A 53 -14.76 16.49 0.66
C GLY A 53 -13.52 16.79 1.51
N ALA A 54 -13.71 16.99 2.81
CA ALA A 54 -12.63 17.25 3.76
C ALA A 54 -11.66 16.06 3.86
N THR A 55 -12.17 14.83 3.98
CA THR A 55 -11.31 13.63 4.04
C THR A 55 -10.53 13.41 2.75
N ASN A 56 -11.12 13.71 1.58
CA ASN A 56 -10.44 13.62 0.29
C ASN A 56 -9.27 14.61 0.16
N VAL A 57 -9.38 15.81 0.72
CA VAL A 57 -8.28 16.79 0.79
C VAL A 57 -7.13 16.29 1.66
N VAL A 58 -7.44 15.62 2.77
CA VAL A 58 -6.44 15.10 3.72
C VAL A 58 -5.82 13.77 3.26
N PHE A 59 -6.52 13.00 2.44
CA PHE A 59 -6.08 11.67 1.98
C PHE A 59 -4.65 11.63 1.40
N PRO A 60 -4.22 12.54 0.48
CA PRO A 60 -2.86 12.54 -0.03
C PRO A 60 -1.79 12.72 1.06
N LEU A 61 -2.10 13.45 2.12
CA LEU A 61 -1.20 13.69 3.24
C LEU A 61 -1.01 12.45 4.11
N THR A 62 -2.09 11.69 4.32
CA THR A 62 -2.01 10.39 5.00
C THR A 62 -1.27 9.35 4.16
N VAL A 63 -1.42 9.37 2.83
CA VAL A 63 -0.67 8.49 1.92
C VAL A 63 0.82 8.82 1.91
N LEU A 64 1.21 10.10 2.01
CA LEU A 64 2.61 10.50 2.17
C LEU A 64 3.22 9.93 3.47
N ALA A 65 2.50 10.05 4.59
CA ALA A 65 2.92 9.50 5.86
C ALA A 65 3.03 7.95 5.79
N LEU A 66 2.06 7.29 5.15
CA LEU A 66 2.10 5.85 4.88
C LEU A 66 3.34 5.47 4.04
N GLY A 67 3.62 6.23 2.98
CA GLY A 67 4.78 6.00 2.13
C GLY A 67 6.10 5.98 2.92
N LEU A 68 6.29 6.94 3.82
CA LEU A 68 7.44 7.00 4.72
C LEU A 68 7.48 5.81 5.70
N ALA A 69 6.33 5.44 6.25
CA ALA A 69 6.22 4.32 7.17
C ALA A 69 6.59 2.98 6.50
N VAL A 70 6.03 2.70 5.30
CA VAL A 70 6.32 1.46 4.58
C VAL A 70 7.75 1.45 4.01
N MET A 71 8.32 2.61 3.68
CA MET A 71 9.73 2.70 3.31
C MET A 71 10.63 2.17 4.44
N ILE A 72 10.36 2.58 5.67
CA ILE A 72 11.10 2.14 6.85
C ILE A 72 10.79 0.66 7.14
N GLY A 73 9.51 0.29 7.20
CA GLY A 73 9.06 -1.03 7.62
C GLY A 73 9.40 -2.15 6.63
N ASP A 74 9.07 -1.99 5.36
CA ASP A 74 9.35 -3.01 4.33
C ASP A 74 10.85 -3.10 4.02
N GLY A 75 11.56 -1.96 4.08
CA GLY A 75 13.01 -1.93 3.97
C GLY A 75 13.68 -2.71 5.09
N ALA A 76 13.29 -2.44 6.34
CA ALA A 76 13.78 -3.18 7.51
C ALA A 76 13.41 -4.67 7.45
N CYS A 77 12.17 -5.00 7.07
CA CYS A 77 11.71 -6.39 6.91
C CYS A 77 12.60 -7.17 5.94
N SER A 78 12.90 -6.60 4.77
CA SER A 78 13.76 -7.22 3.77
C SER A 78 15.18 -7.42 4.30
N TYR A 79 15.78 -6.39 4.88
CA TYR A 79 17.15 -6.45 5.41
C TYR A 79 17.27 -7.42 6.57
N VAL A 80 16.36 -7.36 7.54
CA VAL A 80 16.33 -8.25 8.72
C VAL A 80 16.23 -9.71 8.28
N SER A 81 15.36 -10.00 7.31
CA SER A 81 15.18 -11.36 6.79
C SER A 81 16.45 -11.90 6.15
N ILE A 82 17.19 -11.08 5.39
CA ILE A 82 18.48 -11.43 4.80
C ILE A 82 19.53 -11.64 5.90
N CYS A 83 19.57 -10.77 6.91
CA CYS A 83 20.50 -10.90 8.05
C CYS A 83 20.25 -12.20 8.82
N PHE A 84 19.00 -12.58 9.06
CA PHE A 84 18.69 -13.87 9.69
C PHE A 84 19.15 -15.05 8.84
N GLY A 85 19.01 -14.99 7.52
CA GLY A 85 19.53 -16.00 6.62
C GLY A 85 21.05 -16.13 6.67
N LYS A 86 21.77 -15.01 6.83
CA LYS A 86 23.24 -14.95 6.96
C LYS A 86 23.75 -15.29 8.36
N GLY A 87 22.87 -15.53 9.35
CA GLY A 87 23.27 -15.72 10.74
C GLY A 87 23.75 -14.43 11.44
N GLN A 88 23.46 -13.25 10.89
CA GLN A 88 23.87 -11.94 11.41
C GLN A 88 22.77 -11.33 12.31
N ALA A 89 22.41 -12.02 13.38
CA ALA A 89 21.34 -11.59 14.30
C ALA A 89 21.57 -10.19 14.90
N GLU A 90 22.82 -9.82 15.18
CA GLU A 90 23.15 -8.50 15.73
C GLU A 90 22.78 -7.36 14.75
N ASN A 91 23.07 -7.53 13.45
CA ASN A 91 22.69 -6.57 12.44
C ASN A 91 21.16 -6.49 12.25
N ALA A 92 20.46 -7.61 12.38
CA ALA A 92 19.00 -7.65 12.38
C ALA A 92 18.42 -6.86 13.55
N ASN A 93 18.92 -7.07 14.78
CA ASN A 93 18.49 -6.35 15.97
C ASN A 93 18.72 -4.84 15.84
N ARG A 94 19.90 -4.44 15.37
CA ARG A 94 20.24 -3.03 15.11
C ARG A 94 19.34 -2.40 14.05
N ALA A 95 18.99 -3.15 13.02
CA ALA A 95 18.08 -2.66 11.97
C ALA A 95 16.67 -2.43 12.53
N VAL A 96 16.14 -3.37 13.31
CA VAL A 96 14.83 -3.22 13.95
C VAL A 96 14.81 -2.06 14.94
N GLY A 97 15.76 -1.98 15.86
CA GLY A 97 15.83 -0.90 16.83
C GLY A 97 15.92 0.48 16.15
N SER A 98 16.80 0.60 15.13
CA SER A 98 16.92 1.85 14.37
C SER A 98 15.66 2.17 13.56
N ALA A 99 14.95 1.18 13.03
CA ALA A 99 13.69 1.39 12.28
C ALA A 99 12.56 1.87 13.21
N VAL A 100 12.48 1.32 14.43
CA VAL A 100 11.55 1.79 15.46
C VAL A 100 11.82 3.25 15.80
N THR A 101 13.07 3.59 16.11
CA THR A 101 13.45 4.99 16.44
C THR A 101 13.20 5.92 15.28
N LEU A 102 13.59 5.53 14.07
CA LEU A 102 13.38 6.34 12.87
C LEU A 102 11.90 6.57 12.56
N SER A 103 11.06 5.54 12.71
CA SER A 103 9.61 5.67 12.43
C SER A 103 8.93 6.65 13.37
N VAL A 104 9.29 6.63 14.67
CA VAL A 104 8.80 7.61 15.65
C VAL A 104 9.31 9.02 15.31
N LEU A 105 10.61 9.16 15.03
CA LEU A 105 11.20 10.45 14.69
C LEU A 105 10.58 11.06 13.43
N VAL A 106 10.46 10.28 12.36
CA VAL A 106 9.82 10.70 11.10
C VAL A 106 8.37 11.06 11.34
N GLY A 107 7.63 10.25 12.12
CA GLY A 107 6.26 10.56 12.47
C GLY A 107 6.11 11.89 13.21
N VAL A 108 6.98 12.18 14.20
CA VAL A 108 6.98 13.44 14.94
C VAL A 108 7.34 14.62 14.02
N VAL A 109 8.35 14.48 13.16
CA VAL A 109 8.75 15.54 12.21
C VAL A 109 7.61 15.83 11.23
N VAL A 110 6.97 14.80 10.66
CA VAL A 110 5.83 14.98 9.74
C VAL A 110 4.66 15.62 10.46
N ALA A 111 4.33 15.21 11.68
CA ALA A 111 3.28 15.83 12.48
C ALA A 111 3.58 17.30 12.79
N ALA A 112 4.81 17.64 13.12
CA ALA A 112 5.24 19.02 13.36
C ALA A 112 5.10 19.88 12.08
N LEU A 113 5.56 19.35 10.93
CA LEU A 113 5.41 20.04 9.64
C LEU A 113 3.94 20.25 9.27
N TYR A 114 3.10 19.23 9.45
CA TYR A 114 1.66 19.30 9.19
C TYR A 114 0.97 20.30 10.12
N GLY A 115 1.34 20.33 11.40
CA GLY A 115 0.79 21.27 12.37
C GLY A 115 1.17 22.73 12.07
N VAL A 116 2.44 22.98 11.74
CA VAL A 116 2.93 24.33 11.44
C VAL A 116 2.38 24.86 10.11
N PHE A 117 2.36 24.01 9.07
CA PHE A 117 1.96 24.39 7.72
C PHE A 117 0.54 23.96 7.35
N GLN A 118 -0.34 23.74 8.33
CA GLN A 118 -1.69 23.19 8.12
C GLN A 118 -2.49 23.96 7.07
N THR A 119 -2.59 25.28 7.21
CA THR A 119 -3.40 26.14 6.32
C THR A 119 -2.88 26.15 4.88
N PRO A 120 -1.59 26.42 4.60
CA PRO A 120 -1.09 26.40 3.23
C PRO A 120 -1.16 24.99 2.61
N ILE A 121 -0.92 23.92 3.38
CA ILE A 121 -1.01 22.55 2.89
C ILE A 121 -2.44 22.22 2.44
N LEU A 122 -3.46 22.49 3.26
CA LEU A 122 -4.85 22.24 2.90
C LEU A 122 -5.28 23.02 1.66
N GLY A 123 -4.82 24.26 1.52
CA GLY A 123 -5.06 25.05 0.31
C GLY A 123 -4.43 24.45 -0.95
N MET A 124 -3.19 23.95 -0.84
CA MET A 124 -2.50 23.27 -1.95
C MET A 124 -3.20 21.98 -2.40
N PHE A 125 -3.84 21.26 -1.49
CA PHE A 125 -4.55 20.01 -1.78
C PHE A 125 -6.05 20.19 -2.09
N GLY A 126 -6.49 21.45 -2.32
CA GLY A 126 -7.82 21.72 -2.89
C GLY A 126 -8.92 21.91 -1.87
N ALA A 127 -8.60 22.33 -0.63
CA ALA A 127 -9.61 22.76 0.32
C ALA A 127 -10.31 24.03 -0.21
N THR A 128 -11.65 23.98 -0.28
CA THR A 128 -12.50 25.10 -0.68
C THR A 128 -12.98 25.86 0.55
N GLU A 129 -13.45 27.10 0.39
CA GLU A 129 -14.03 27.88 1.49
C GLU A 129 -15.14 27.11 2.24
N ALA A 130 -15.93 26.32 1.50
CA ALA A 130 -17.04 25.55 2.04
C ALA A 130 -16.60 24.36 2.92
N ASN A 131 -15.50 23.67 2.58
CA ASN A 131 -15.04 22.48 3.31
C ASN A 131 -13.79 22.73 4.18
N PHE A 132 -13.20 23.93 4.12
CA PHE A 132 -11.94 24.23 4.81
C PHE A 132 -12.02 23.99 6.32
N ALA A 133 -13.13 24.40 6.96
CA ALA A 133 -13.31 24.23 8.39
C ALA A 133 -13.30 22.72 8.77
N TYR A 134 -14.05 21.91 8.03
CA TYR A 134 -14.08 20.45 8.21
C TYR A 134 -12.73 19.80 7.94
N ALA A 135 -12.06 20.22 6.86
CA ALA A 135 -10.73 19.70 6.50
C ALA A 135 -9.69 20.04 7.56
N LYS A 136 -9.71 21.26 8.08
CA LYS A 136 -8.81 21.72 9.14
C LYS A 136 -9.04 20.95 10.44
N GLU A 137 -10.29 20.75 10.83
CA GLU A 137 -10.66 20.00 12.02
C GLU A 137 -10.20 18.54 11.90
N TYR A 138 -10.58 17.85 10.83
CA TYR A 138 -10.17 16.47 10.55
C TYR A 138 -8.65 16.31 10.53
N PHE A 139 -7.96 17.20 9.79
CA PHE A 139 -6.51 17.17 9.66
C PHE A 139 -5.77 17.41 10.97
N THR A 140 -6.28 18.25 11.86
CA THR A 140 -5.69 18.49 13.18
C THR A 140 -5.62 17.20 14.00
N TYR A 141 -6.73 16.46 14.10
CA TYR A 141 -6.77 15.20 14.86
C TYR A 141 -5.92 14.10 14.19
N ILE A 142 -5.99 13.97 12.86
CA ILE A 142 -5.14 13.04 12.13
C ILE A 142 -3.66 13.37 12.35
N THR A 143 -3.28 14.65 12.32
CA THR A 143 -1.87 15.08 12.54
C THR A 143 -1.35 14.67 13.91
N ILE A 144 -2.15 14.74 14.96
CA ILE A 144 -1.79 14.25 16.29
C ILE A 144 -1.52 12.73 16.27
N GLY A 145 -2.28 11.99 15.47
CA GLY A 145 -2.13 10.54 15.29
C GLY A 145 -0.94 10.10 14.40
N ILE A 146 -0.38 10.99 13.59
CA ILE A 146 0.67 10.66 12.59
C ILE A 146 1.88 9.91 13.22
N PRO A 147 2.47 10.31 14.34
CA PRO A 147 3.59 9.57 14.93
C PRO A 147 3.23 8.13 15.26
N ILE A 148 2.04 7.92 15.80
CA ILE A 148 1.51 6.60 16.17
C ILE A 148 1.23 5.78 14.91
N TYR A 149 0.65 6.41 13.88
CA TYR A 149 0.36 5.80 12.60
C TYR A 149 1.63 5.34 11.88
N VAL A 150 2.63 6.20 11.74
CA VAL A 150 3.90 5.88 11.08
C VAL A 150 4.60 4.73 11.79
N PHE A 151 4.66 4.75 13.12
CA PHE A 151 5.21 3.65 13.91
C PHE A 151 4.42 2.35 13.70
N GLY A 152 3.08 2.37 13.81
CA GLY A 152 2.23 1.20 13.67
C GLY A 152 2.34 0.55 12.29
N GLN A 153 2.43 1.35 11.23
CA GLN A 153 2.60 0.87 9.86
C GLN A 153 4.02 0.34 9.61
N ALA A 154 5.04 0.95 10.18
CA ALA A 154 6.43 0.51 10.03
C ALA A 154 6.72 -0.79 10.80
N ILE A 155 6.13 -0.99 11.99
CA ILE A 155 6.40 -2.17 12.81
C ILE A 155 5.74 -3.44 12.26
N ASN A 156 4.65 -3.34 11.52
CA ASN A 156 3.90 -4.48 11.00
C ASN A 156 4.75 -5.41 10.09
N PRO A 157 5.48 -4.90 9.05
CA PRO A 157 6.41 -5.72 8.28
C PRO A 157 7.53 -6.34 9.13
N ILE A 158 8.02 -5.64 10.15
CA ILE A 158 9.07 -6.12 11.06
C ILE A 158 8.58 -7.32 11.87
N ILE A 159 7.36 -7.29 12.39
CA ILE A 159 6.73 -8.43 13.10
C ILE A 159 6.65 -9.65 12.17
N ARG A 160 6.39 -9.46 10.88
CA ARG A 160 6.40 -10.55 9.89
C ARG A 160 7.79 -11.14 9.71
N SER A 161 8.84 -10.31 9.67
CA SER A 161 10.23 -10.77 9.54
C SER A 161 10.70 -11.55 10.77
N ASP A 162 10.15 -11.27 11.95
CA ASP A 162 10.38 -12.03 13.20
C ASP A 162 9.57 -13.35 13.26
N GLY A 163 8.93 -13.75 12.15
CA GLY A 163 8.22 -15.02 12.04
C GLY A 163 6.80 -15.05 12.62
N SER A 164 6.19 -13.90 12.84
CA SER A 164 4.85 -13.77 13.46
C SER A 164 3.82 -13.07 12.57
N PRO A 165 3.59 -13.54 11.33
CA PRO A 165 2.64 -12.89 10.41
C PRO A 165 1.20 -12.85 10.93
N GLN A 166 0.79 -13.85 11.73
CA GLN A 166 -0.54 -13.89 12.35
C GLN A 166 -0.71 -12.77 13.39
N PHE A 167 0.32 -12.48 14.19
CA PHE A 167 0.25 -11.36 15.14
C PHE A 167 0.20 -10.01 14.42
N ALA A 168 0.98 -9.85 13.35
CA ALA A 168 0.91 -8.67 12.49
C ALA A 168 -0.51 -8.47 11.92
N MET A 169 -1.16 -9.54 11.46
CA MET A 169 -2.54 -9.51 11.02
C MET A 169 -3.50 -9.12 12.15
N LEU A 170 -3.39 -9.75 13.31
CA LEU A 170 -4.28 -9.47 14.44
C LEU A 170 -4.17 -8.03 14.93
N SER A 171 -2.97 -7.44 14.92
CA SER A 171 -2.80 -6.02 15.30
C SER A 171 -3.52 -5.06 14.34
N MET A 172 -3.45 -5.32 13.04
CA MET A 172 -4.18 -4.52 12.04
C MET A 172 -5.70 -4.72 12.14
N LEU A 173 -6.14 -5.97 12.31
CA LEU A 173 -7.55 -6.30 12.49
C LEU A 173 -8.14 -5.63 13.74
N ALA A 174 -7.43 -5.69 14.87
CA ALA A 174 -7.89 -5.07 16.11
C ALA A 174 -8.08 -3.55 15.95
N GLY A 175 -7.13 -2.87 15.29
CA GLY A 175 -7.25 -1.45 15.00
C GLY A 175 -8.42 -1.13 14.05
N ALA A 176 -8.59 -1.91 12.99
CA ALA A 176 -9.67 -1.71 12.02
C ALA A 176 -11.05 -1.98 12.63
N ILE A 177 -11.20 -3.04 13.42
CA ILE A 177 -12.46 -3.35 14.12
C ILE A 177 -12.80 -2.24 15.13
N ALA A 178 -11.80 -1.78 15.90
CA ALA A 178 -12.00 -0.70 16.85
C ALA A 178 -12.46 0.59 16.13
N ASN A 179 -11.82 0.95 15.03
CA ASN A 179 -12.25 2.09 14.20
C ASN A 179 -13.70 1.91 13.73
N CYS A 180 -14.05 0.78 13.11
CA CYS A 180 -15.42 0.51 12.62
C CYS A 180 -16.49 0.55 13.72
N ILE A 181 -16.13 0.26 14.97
CA ILE A 181 -17.05 0.36 16.12
C ILE A 181 -17.12 1.81 16.63
N LEU A 182 -15.98 2.48 16.73
CA LEU A 182 -15.90 3.83 17.29
C LEU A 182 -16.43 4.91 16.34
N ASP A 183 -16.30 4.73 15.03
CA ASP A 183 -16.81 5.69 14.03
C ASP A 183 -18.30 5.98 14.20
N PRO A 184 -19.22 4.99 14.15
CA PRO A 184 -20.65 5.27 14.32
C PRO A 184 -20.97 5.82 15.72
N ILE A 185 -20.25 5.43 16.76
CA ILE A 185 -20.45 5.97 18.11
C ILE A 185 -20.06 7.46 18.13
N ALA A 186 -18.90 7.80 17.61
CA ALA A 186 -18.39 9.18 17.61
C ALA A 186 -19.22 10.09 16.70
N ILE A 187 -19.65 9.61 15.54
CA ILE A 187 -20.38 10.40 14.54
C ILE A 187 -21.87 10.53 14.92
N PHE A 188 -22.56 9.41 15.21
CA PHE A 188 -24.02 9.40 15.36
C PHE A 188 -24.51 9.51 16.81
N VAL A 189 -23.75 8.98 17.78
CA VAL A 189 -24.16 9.01 19.20
C VAL A 189 -23.62 10.26 19.90
N LEU A 190 -22.31 10.55 19.73
CA LEU A 190 -21.65 11.70 20.33
C LEU A 190 -21.80 12.98 19.50
N HIS A 191 -22.24 12.89 18.26
CA HIS A 191 -22.39 14.00 17.32
C HIS A 191 -21.13 14.84 17.12
N TRP A 192 -19.95 14.18 17.13
CA TRP A 192 -18.65 14.84 16.96
C TRP A 192 -18.28 15.11 15.49
N GLY A 193 -19.13 14.71 14.54
CA GLY A 193 -18.91 15.00 13.12
C GLY A 193 -17.58 14.45 12.60
N VAL A 194 -16.85 15.25 11.79
CA VAL A 194 -15.54 14.86 11.22
C VAL A 194 -14.46 14.67 12.28
N MET A 195 -14.53 15.42 13.39
CA MET A 195 -13.64 15.22 14.52
C MET A 195 -13.78 13.80 15.10
N GLY A 196 -15.02 13.32 15.20
CA GLY A 196 -15.32 11.98 15.70
C GLY A 196 -14.71 10.90 14.83
N ALA A 197 -14.84 11.00 13.51
CA ALA A 197 -14.23 10.08 12.57
C ALA A 197 -12.68 10.08 12.69
N ALA A 198 -12.07 11.26 12.75
CA ALA A 198 -10.62 11.38 12.95
C ALA A 198 -10.16 10.76 14.28
N ALA A 199 -10.90 11.02 15.38
CA ALA A 199 -10.60 10.47 16.70
C ALA A 199 -10.71 8.94 16.72
N ALA A 200 -11.75 8.38 16.10
CA ALA A 200 -11.93 6.93 15.98
C ALA A 200 -10.81 6.28 15.16
N THR A 201 -10.39 6.92 14.05
CA THR A 201 -9.26 6.48 13.24
C THR A 201 -7.96 6.47 14.06
N VAL A 202 -7.67 7.54 14.79
CA VAL A 202 -6.49 7.63 15.67
C VAL A 202 -6.56 6.58 16.79
N ALA A 203 -7.73 6.35 17.38
CA ALA A 203 -7.90 5.31 18.40
C ALA A 203 -7.57 3.92 17.85
N GLY A 204 -8.02 3.57 16.64
CA GLY A 204 -7.65 2.34 15.95
C GLY A 204 -6.14 2.23 15.70
N GLN A 205 -5.50 3.33 15.32
CA GLN A 205 -4.04 3.39 15.14
C GLN A 205 -3.28 3.20 16.46
N VAL A 206 -3.79 3.77 17.57
CA VAL A 206 -3.22 3.56 18.92
C VAL A 206 -3.27 2.09 19.32
N ILE A 207 -4.38 1.40 19.06
CA ILE A 207 -4.50 -0.03 19.35
C ILE A 207 -3.48 -0.84 18.55
N THR A 208 -3.38 -0.59 17.24
CA THR A 208 -2.39 -1.25 16.37
C THR A 208 -0.96 -1.01 16.86
N ALA A 209 -0.63 0.23 17.19
CA ALA A 209 0.71 0.60 17.69
C ALA A 209 0.99 0.01 19.06
N ALA A 210 0.02 0.01 19.99
CA ALA A 210 0.16 -0.59 21.31
C ALA A 210 0.44 -2.11 21.23
N MET A 211 -0.26 -2.82 20.33
CA MET A 211 0.02 -4.22 20.04
C MET A 211 1.44 -4.40 19.46
N GLY A 212 1.88 -3.48 18.60
CA GLY A 212 3.26 -3.47 18.08
C GLY A 212 4.30 -3.31 19.19
N VAL A 213 4.09 -2.38 20.12
CA VAL A 213 4.96 -2.20 21.30
C VAL A 213 4.95 -3.44 22.18
N CYS A 214 3.78 -4.00 22.46
CA CYS A 214 3.65 -5.25 23.22
C CYS A 214 4.44 -6.40 22.56
N TYR A 215 4.39 -6.49 21.22
CA TYR A 215 5.18 -7.48 20.49
C TYR A 215 6.68 -7.27 20.63
N LEU A 216 7.17 -6.02 20.58
CA LEU A 216 8.60 -5.71 20.76
C LEU A 216 9.13 -6.13 22.15
N CYS A 217 8.28 -6.19 23.16
CA CYS A 217 8.63 -6.72 24.48
C CYS A 217 8.72 -8.27 24.51
N HIS A 218 8.12 -8.96 23.52
CA HIS A 218 8.00 -10.43 23.48
C HIS A 218 8.39 -10.99 22.10
N THR A 219 9.45 -10.46 21.51
CA THR A 219 9.97 -10.90 20.20
C THR A 219 10.35 -12.38 20.20
N ARG A 220 10.28 -13.03 19.03
CA ARG A 220 10.56 -14.46 18.88
C ARG A 220 12.02 -14.76 18.56
N ALA A 221 12.54 -14.18 17.50
CA ALA A 221 13.91 -14.35 17.03
C ALA A 221 14.79 -13.13 17.32
N LEU A 222 14.19 -11.95 17.41
CA LEU A 222 14.89 -10.71 17.75
C LEU A 222 15.25 -10.65 19.23
N ARG A 223 16.39 -10.03 19.56
CA ARG A 223 16.87 -9.76 20.92
C ARG A 223 17.28 -8.31 21.03
N LEU A 224 16.32 -7.43 21.29
CA LEU A 224 16.54 -5.99 21.27
C LEU A 224 17.19 -5.51 22.58
N GLY A 225 18.37 -4.92 22.47
CA GLY A 225 19.05 -4.21 23.56
C GLY A 225 18.91 -2.69 23.41
N LYS A 226 19.23 -1.93 24.45
CA LYS A 226 19.16 -0.46 24.44
C LYS A 226 20.02 0.19 23.33
N ASP A 227 21.14 -0.44 23.00
CA ASP A 227 22.06 0.06 21.97
C ASP A 227 21.57 -0.14 20.53
N ASP A 228 20.60 -1.03 20.31
CA ASP A 228 20.05 -1.30 19.01
C ASP A 228 19.14 -0.16 18.50
N PHE A 229 18.56 0.62 19.43
CA PHE A 229 17.71 1.78 19.10
C PHE A 229 18.49 3.01 18.63
N LYS A 230 19.83 2.98 18.67
CA LYS A 230 20.66 4.07 18.16
C LYS A 230 20.60 4.13 16.64
N LEU A 231 20.37 5.33 16.11
CA LEU A 231 20.42 5.57 14.66
C LEU A 231 21.87 5.45 14.17
N ARG A 232 22.12 4.47 13.31
CA ARG A 232 23.44 4.21 12.72
C ARG A 232 23.36 4.38 11.21
N GLY A 233 24.09 5.39 10.67
CA GLY A 233 24.05 5.72 9.24
C GLY A 233 24.30 4.53 8.32
N LYS A 234 25.23 3.62 8.69
CA LYS A 234 25.50 2.40 7.89
C LYS A 234 24.31 1.44 7.85
N ILE A 235 23.58 1.29 8.94
CA ILE A 235 22.39 0.43 9.00
C ILE A 235 21.24 1.07 8.23
N LEU A 236 21.02 2.38 8.41
CA LEU A 236 20.01 3.13 7.66
C LEU A 236 20.25 3.02 6.14
N ALA A 237 21.50 3.24 5.71
CA ALA A 237 21.88 3.11 4.28
C ALA A 237 21.73 1.68 3.74
N ALA A 238 21.70 0.67 4.59
CA ALA A 238 21.51 -0.72 4.17
C ALA A 238 20.04 -1.09 3.95
N TYR A 239 19.10 -0.57 4.74
CA TYR A 239 17.70 -0.98 4.62
C TYR A 239 16.78 0.05 3.95
N LEU A 240 17.02 1.36 4.09
CA LEU A 240 16.13 2.37 3.49
C LEU A 240 16.02 2.27 1.96
N PRO A 241 17.12 2.02 1.20
CA PRO A 241 17.00 1.82 -0.23
C PRO A 241 16.10 0.64 -0.62
N LEU A 242 16.05 -0.41 0.21
CA LEU A 242 15.16 -1.56 -0.03
C LEU A 242 13.68 -1.18 0.10
N GLY A 243 13.35 -0.22 0.97
CA GLY A 243 11.99 0.29 1.13
C GLY A 243 11.58 1.36 0.11
N LEU A 244 12.51 1.87 -0.69
CA LEU A 244 12.24 2.97 -1.62
C LEU A 244 11.17 2.59 -2.66
N CYS A 245 11.10 1.32 -3.06
CA CYS A 245 10.06 0.83 -3.95
C CYS A 245 8.64 1.05 -3.37
N SER A 246 8.46 0.71 -2.08
CA SER A 246 7.19 0.89 -1.37
C SER A 246 6.81 2.37 -1.25
N PHE A 247 7.79 3.23 -0.96
CA PHE A 247 7.59 4.69 -0.92
C PHE A 247 7.17 5.26 -2.28
N LEU A 248 7.90 4.93 -3.33
CA LEU A 248 7.59 5.37 -4.69
C LEU A 248 6.18 4.95 -5.12
N ALA A 249 5.78 3.73 -4.80
CA ALA A 249 4.44 3.25 -5.11
C ALA A 249 3.33 4.10 -4.45
N GLN A 250 3.52 4.54 -3.21
CA GLN A 250 2.54 5.37 -2.50
C GLN A 250 2.48 6.80 -3.06
N ILE A 251 3.63 7.43 -3.27
CA ILE A 251 3.69 8.80 -3.83
C ILE A 251 3.12 8.85 -5.24
N SER A 252 3.48 7.87 -6.07
CA SER A 252 3.02 7.82 -7.46
C SER A 252 1.52 7.62 -7.56
N LEU A 253 0.91 6.87 -6.62
CA LEU A 253 -0.54 6.73 -6.57
C LEU A 253 -1.23 8.09 -6.48
N VAL A 254 -0.75 8.98 -5.61
CA VAL A 254 -1.33 10.33 -5.44
C VAL A 254 -1.13 11.17 -6.71
N ILE A 255 0.08 11.16 -7.26
CA ILE A 255 0.40 11.95 -8.46
C ILE A 255 -0.40 11.45 -9.67
N ALA A 256 -0.44 10.13 -9.88
CA ALA A 256 -1.18 9.53 -10.98
C ALA A 256 -2.68 9.79 -10.86
N MET A 257 -3.23 9.70 -9.65
CA MET A 257 -4.65 9.97 -9.39
C MET A 257 -5.01 11.44 -9.70
N ALA A 258 -4.17 12.39 -9.25
CA ALA A 258 -4.38 13.80 -9.55
C ALA A 258 -4.28 14.09 -11.06
N ALA A 259 -3.28 13.55 -11.75
CA ALA A 259 -3.13 13.71 -13.20
C ALA A 259 -4.31 13.10 -13.96
N THR A 260 -4.74 11.90 -13.57
CA THR A 260 -5.87 11.20 -14.19
C THR A 260 -7.17 11.98 -14.01
N ASN A 261 -7.46 12.45 -12.79
CA ASN A 261 -8.65 13.24 -12.51
C ASN A 261 -8.70 14.53 -13.35
N ASN A 262 -7.58 15.26 -13.46
CA ASN A 262 -7.50 16.45 -14.29
C ASN A 262 -7.77 16.16 -15.77
N MET A 263 -7.19 15.08 -16.29
CA MET A 263 -7.42 14.68 -17.69
C MET A 263 -8.84 14.22 -17.94
N LEU A 264 -9.47 13.52 -16.98
CA LEU A 264 -10.88 13.13 -17.08
C LEU A 264 -11.83 14.33 -17.13
N VAL A 265 -11.59 15.34 -16.30
CA VAL A 265 -12.38 16.59 -16.32
C VAL A 265 -12.20 17.32 -17.64
N GLN A 266 -10.95 17.48 -18.09
CA GLN A 266 -10.62 18.23 -19.30
C GLN A 266 -11.21 17.58 -20.56
N TYR A 267 -10.99 16.29 -20.75
CA TYR A 267 -11.44 15.56 -21.96
C TYR A 267 -12.86 15.01 -21.82
N GLY A 268 -13.35 14.82 -20.60
CA GLY A 268 -14.74 14.45 -20.33
C GLY A 268 -15.72 15.56 -20.70
N ALA A 269 -15.40 16.82 -20.38
CA ALA A 269 -16.23 17.98 -20.68
C ALA A 269 -16.55 18.13 -22.17
N GLY A 270 -15.65 17.71 -23.06
CA GLY A 270 -15.85 17.69 -24.51
C GLY A 270 -16.50 16.42 -25.06
N SER A 271 -16.85 15.46 -24.22
CA SER A 271 -17.45 14.18 -24.61
C SER A 271 -18.95 14.13 -24.33
N LYS A 272 -19.64 13.12 -24.88
CA LYS A 272 -21.06 12.87 -24.58
C LYS A 272 -21.36 12.55 -23.12
N TYR A 273 -20.33 12.22 -22.32
CA TYR A 273 -20.45 11.85 -20.91
C TYR A 273 -20.35 13.05 -19.96
N GLY A 274 -19.87 14.22 -20.43
CA GLY A 274 -19.57 15.34 -19.56
C GLY A 274 -18.33 15.09 -18.66
N ALA A 275 -18.06 16.02 -17.74
CA ALA A 275 -16.91 15.90 -16.83
C ALA A 275 -17.18 14.98 -15.63
N ASP A 276 -18.41 14.95 -15.14
CA ASP A 276 -18.76 14.30 -13.86
C ASP A 276 -18.83 12.77 -13.96
N ILE A 277 -19.43 12.23 -15.04
CA ILE A 277 -19.58 10.78 -15.22
C ILE A 277 -18.21 10.08 -15.26
N PRO A 278 -17.25 10.52 -16.12
CA PRO A 278 -15.94 9.88 -16.16
C PRO A 278 -15.19 9.92 -14.82
N LEU A 279 -15.27 11.04 -14.11
CA LEU A 279 -14.61 11.21 -12.81
C LEU A 279 -15.20 10.27 -11.75
N THR A 280 -16.53 10.22 -11.66
CA THR A 280 -17.23 9.37 -10.68
C THR A 280 -17.00 7.88 -10.96
N VAL A 281 -17.17 7.48 -12.22
CA VAL A 281 -16.99 6.08 -12.65
C VAL A 281 -15.56 5.61 -12.38
N LEU A 282 -14.54 6.38 -12.78
CA LEU A 282 -13.16 5.98 -12.55
C LEU A 282 -12.85 5.92 -11.06
N GLY A 283 -13.40 6.82 -10.24
CA GLY A 283 -13.27 6.75 -8.79
C GLY A 283 -13.75 5.41 -8.21
N ILE A 284 -14.86 4.87 -8.71
CA ILE A 284 -15.38 3.56 -8.30
C ILE A 284 -14.48 2.43 -8.82
N VAL A 285 -14.08 2.48 -10.08
CA VAL A 285 -13.18 1.49 -10.68
C VAL A 285 -11.86 1.41 -9.92
N MET A 286 -11.33 2.56 -9.48
CA MET A 286 -10.12 2.62 -8.66
C MET A 286 -10.29 2.00 -7.26
N LYS A 287 -11.47 2.10 -6.64
CA LYS A 287 -11.76 1.39 -5.36
C LYS A 287 -11.74 -0.12 -5.55
N VAL A 288 -12.33 -0.62 -6.63
CA VAL A 288 -12.29 -2.05 -6.96
C VAL A 288 -10.85 -2.50 -7.28
N PHE A 289 -10.11 -1.72 -8.04
CA PHE A 289 -8.70 -1.95 -8.31
C PHE A 289 -7.86 -1.99 -7.04
N GLN A 290 -8.12 -1.09 -6.07
CA GLN A 290 -7.41 -1.06 -4.78
C GLN A 290 -7.58 -2.37 -3.99
N ILE A 291 -8.75 -3.01 -4.05
CA ILE A 291 -8.97 -4.32 -3.42
C ILE A 291 -8.04 -5.37 -4.05
N ILE A 292 -7.96 -5.43 -5.38
CA ILE A 292 -7.12 -6.38 -6.10
C ILE A 292 -5.64 -6.15 -5.79
N ILE A 293 -5.21 -4.90 -5.83
CA ILE A 293 -3.82 -4.53 -5.52
C ILE A 293 -3.47 -4.81 -4.05
N SER A 294 -4.40 -4.66 -3.12
CA SER A 294 -4.18 -5.04 -1.72
C SER A 294 -3.91 -6.54 -1.56
N ILE A 295 -4.62 -7.38 -2.32
CA ILE A 295 -4.38 -8.82 -2.35
C ILE A 295 -2.98 -9.11 -2.95
N THR A 296 -2.66 -8.50 -4.09
CA THR A 296 -1.35 -8.64 -4.76
C THR A 296 -0.20 -8.23 -3.84
N ILE A 297 -0.26 -7.05 -3.23
CA ILE A 297 0.78 -6.60 -2.30
C ILE A 297 0.84 -7.54 -1.09
N GLY A 298 -0.30 -7.98 -0.57
CA GLY A 298 -0.35 -8.91 0.57
C GLY A 298 0.34 -10.22 0.29
N MET A 299 0.09 -10.83 -0.87
CA MET A 299 0.74 -12.06 -1.30
C MET A 299 2.25 -11.88 -1.46
N SER A 300 2.66 -10.82 -2.14
CA SER A 300 4.05 -10.55 -2.44
C SER A 300 4.85 -10.11 -1.21
N ALA A 301 4.33 -9.18 -0.41
CA ALA A 301 4.98 -8.68 0.80
C ALA A 301 5.02 -9.74 1.92
N GLY A 302 4.03 -10.63 1.96
CA GLY A 302 4.06 -11.81 2.84
C GLY A 302 5.21 -12.77 2.51
N CYS A 303 5.67 -12.81 1.26
CA CYS A 303 6.81 -13.63 0.86
C CYS A 303 8.17 -13.01 1.16
N ILE A 304 8.27 -11.71 1.48
CA ILE A 304 9.56 -11.04 1.77
C ILE A 304 10.37 -11.78 2.84
N PRO A 305 9.83 -12.16 4.01
CA PRO A 305 10.60 -12.86 5.03
C PRO A 305 11.16 -14.20 4.54
N ILE A 306 10.39 -14.93 3.71
CA ILE A 306 10.79 -16.24 3.22
C ILE A 306 11.89 -16.11 2.17
N VAL A 307 11.73 -15.19 1.23
CA VAL A 307 12.71 -14.93 0.16
C VAL A 307 14.00 -14.38 0.76
N GLY A 308 13.92 -13.36 1.61
CA GLY A 308 15.08 -12.72 2.24
C GLY A 308 15.91 -13.71 3.06
N TYR A 309 15.24 -14.54 3.89
CA TYR A 309 15.93 -15.58 4.66
C TYR A 309 16.66 -16.59 3.76
N ASN A 310 15.96 -17.16 2.77
CA ASN A 310 16.57 -18.16 1.89
C ASN A 310 17.69 -17.58 1.04
N TYR A 311 17.56 -16.31 0.59
CA TYR A 311 18.61 -15.61 -0.12
C TYR A 311 19.83 -15.36 0.76
N GLY A 312 19.63 -14.91 1.99
CA GLY A 312 20.71 -14.73 2.97
C GLY A 312 21.42 -16.03 3.35
N ALA A 313 20.68 -17.14 3.38
CA ALA A 313 21.18 -18.49 3.67
C ALA A 313 21.74 -19.21 2.42
N GLU A 314 21.89 -18.51 1.28
CA GLU A 314 22.39 -19.04 -0.01
C GLU A 314 21.58 -20.23 -0.57
N LYS A 315 20.30 -20.37 -0.13
CA LYS A 315 19.38 -21.40 -0.62
C LYS A 315 18.67 -20.92 -1.91
N LEU A 316 19.43 -20.70 -2.94
CA LEU A 316 18.98 -20.03 -4.16
C LEU A 316 17.88 -20.79 -4.91
N ASP A 317 17.92 -22.14 -4.91
CA ASP A 317 16.87 -22.97 -5.50
C ASP A 317 15.50 -22.74 -4.84
N ARG A 318 15.49 -22.47 -3.53
CA ARG A 318 14.25 -22.15 -2.82
C ARG A 318 13.72 -20.77 -3.20
N CYS A 319 14.60 -19.78 -3.33
CA CYS A 319 14.24 -18.45 -3.82
C CYS A 319 13.63 -18.53 -5.23
N ARG A 320 14.24 -19.31 -6.11
CA ARG A 320 13.74 -19.57 -7.46
C ARG A 320 12.37 -20.29 -7.44
N GLY A 321 12.20 -21.28 -6.57
CA GLY A 321 10.94 -21.97 -6.37
C GLY A 321 9.81 -21.06 -5.88
N ILE A 322 10.11 -20.07 -5.02
CA ILE A 322 9.17 -19.04 -4.56
C ILE A 322 8.85 -18.07 -5.71
N LEU A 323 9.86 -17.62 -6.46
CA LEU A 323 9.70 -16.71 -7.60
C LEU A 323 8.60 -17.20 -8.55
N TRP A 324 8.74 -18.40 -9.09
CA TRP A 324 7.80 -18.91 -10.09
C TRP A 324 6.42 -19.22 -9.53
N ARG A 325 6.33 -19.67 -8.28
CA ARG A 325 5.04 -19.88 -7.60
C ARG A 325 4.32 -18.57 -7.34
N LEU A 326 5.06 -17.54 -6.89
CA LEU A 326 4.49 -16.21 -6.64
C LEU A 326 4.02 -15.58 -7.96
N MET A 327 4.86 -15.57 -9.00
CA MET A 327 4.46 -15.03 -10.31
C MET A 327 3.26 -15.76 -10.90
N GLY A 328 3.20 -17.11 -10.76
CA GLY A 328 2.05 -17.89 -11.20
C GLY A 328 0.77 -17.58 -10.42
N ALA A 329 0.87 -17.44 -9.10
CA ALA A 329 -0.27 -17.09 -8.24
C ALA A 329 -0.80 -15.68 -8.55
N GLU A 330 0.09 -14.71 -8.76
CA GLU A 330 -0.27 -13.34 -9.10
C GLU A 330 -0.88 -13.24 -10.51
N ALA A 331 -0.33 -13.96 -11.48
CA ALA A 331 -0.93 -14.05 -12.81
C ALA A 331 -2.34 -14.67 -12.76
N LEU A 332 -2.53 -15.73 -11.97
CA LEU A 332 -3.83 -16.35 -11.77
C LEU A 332 -4.82 -15.39 -11.11
N LEU A 333 -4.41 -14.68 -10.05
CA LEU A 333 -5.22 -13.64 -9.42
C LEU A 333 -5.63 -12.57 -10.44
N GLY A 334 -4.67 -12.08 -11.23
CA GLY A 334 -4.92 -11.07 -12.25
C GLY A 334 -5.89 -11.57 -13.34
N VAL A 335 -5.79 -12.82 -13.76
CA VAL A 335 -6.72 -13.44 -14.73
C VAL A 335 -8.12 -13.57 -14.14
N ILE A 336 -8.25 -14.04 -12.90
CA ILE A 336 -9.56 -14.13 -12.21
C ILE A 336 -10.19 -12.76 -12.09
N ALA A 337 -9.42 -11.76 -11.64
CA ALA A 337 -9.89 -10.39 -11.53
C ALA A 337 -10.30 -9.83 -12.89
N LEU A 338 -9.50 -10.04 -13.94
CA LEU A 338 -9.83 -9.63 -15.30
C LEU A 338 -11.15 -10.25 -15.77
N LEU A 339 -11.34 -11.55 -15.57
CA LEU A 339 -12.59 -12.23 -15.95
C LEU A 339 -13.81 -11.63 -15.24
N ILE A 340 -13.69 -11.33 -13.95
CA ILE A 340 -14.74 -10.65 -13.18
C ILE A 340 -15.06 -9.28 -13.79
N MET A 341 -14.04 -8.48 -14.10
CA MET A 341 -14.24 -7.13 -14.68
C MET A 341 -14.79 -7.17 -16.10
N GLN A 342 -14.47 -8.19 -16.88
CA GLN A 342 -14.98 -8.35 -18.25
C GLN A 342 -16.41 -8.89 -18.29
N LEU A 343 -16.76 -9.82 -17.40
CA LEU A 343 -18.06 -10.52 -17.42
C LEU A 343 -19.13 -9.79 -16.60
N PHE A 344 -18.75 -9.14 -15.49
CA PHE A 344 -19.70 -8.58 -14.50
C PHE A 344 -19.56 -7.06 -14.25
N PRO A 345 -19.21 -6.22 -15.24
CA PRO A 345 -18.98 -4.79 -14.99
C PRO A 345 -20.24 -4.06 -14.50
N LEU A 346 -21.42 -4.40 -15.02
CA LEU A 346 -22.70 -3.81 -14.60
C LEU A 346 -23.07 -4.16 -13.16
N GLN A 347 -22.84 -5.40 -12.77
CA GLN A 347 -23.08 -5.84 -11.38
C GLN A 347 -22.15 -5.12 -10.41
N LEU A 348 -20.89 -4.94 -10.79
CA LEU A 348 -19.92 -4.22 -9.97
C LEU A 348 -20.31 -2.76 -9.78
N ILE A 349 -20.68 -2.05 -10.85
CA ILE A 349 -21.06 -0.65 -10.73
C ILE A 349 -22.39 -0.49 -9.97
N SER A 350 -23.33 -1.42 -10.12
CA SER A 350 -24.62 -1.38 -9.42
C SER A 350 -24.51 -1.49 -7.90
N LEU A 351 -23.40 -2.03 -7.36
CA LEU A 351 -23.12 -2.02 -5.92
C LEU A 351 -22.91 -0.60 -5.38
N PHE A 352 -22.54 0.34 -6.25
CA PHE A 352 -22.30 1.75 -5.90
C PHE A 352 -23.42 2.68 -6.34
N GLY A 353 -24.50 2.14 -6.91
CA GLY A 353 -25.64 2.87 -7.46
C GLY A 353 -25.65 2.92 -8.98
N ALA A 354 -26.82 2.76 -9.58
CA ALA A 354 -27.04 2.90 -11.03
C ALA A 354 -27.80 4.21 -11.27
N GLU A 355 -27.20 5.17 -11.98
CA GLU A 355 -27.80 6.49 -12.13
C GLU A 355 -28.44 6.69 -13.53
N SER A 356 -27.68 6.48 -14.61
CA SER A 356 -28.16 6.71 -15.98
C SER A 356 -27.61 5.70 -16.97
N ALA A 357 -28.24 5.63 -18.17
CA ALA A 357 -27.76 4.77 -19.25
C ALA A 357 -26.33 5.13 -19.70
N LEU A 358 -26.01 6.44 -19.79
CA LEU A 358 -24.67 6.92 -20.15
C LEU A 358 -23.63 6.59 -19.06
N TYR A 359 -24.02 6.66 -17.78
CA TYR A 359 -23.18 6.28 -16.66
C TYR A 359 -22.83 4.79 -16.74
N ASN A 360 -23.82 3.94 -16.94
CA ASN A 360 -23.61 2.49 -17.04
C ASN A 360 -22.77 2.13 -18.27
N GLU A 361 -23.01 2.79 -19.42
CA GLU A 361 -22.22 2.59 -20.64
C GLU A 361 -20.73 2.91 -20.39
N PHE A 362 -20.45 4.09 -19.82
CA PHE A 362 -19.07 4.49 -19.54
C PHE A 362 -18.42 3.60 -18.48
N ALA A 363 -19.17 3.14 -17.47
CA ALA A 363 -18.69 2.21 -16.48
C ALA A 363 -18.23 0.88 -17.09
N VAL A 364 -19.03 0.29 -17.98
CA VAL A 364 -18.67 -0.95 -18.69
C VAL A 364 -17.39 -0.76 -19.51
N ILE A 365 -17.28 0.34 -20.23
CA ILE A 365 -16.08 0.67 -21.02
C ILE A 365 -14.87 0.80 -20.08
N THR A 366 -15.01 1.53 -18.97
CA THR A 366 -13.91 1.78 -18.05
C THR A 366 -13.44 0.49 -17.39
N PHE A 367 -14.33 -0.34 -16.86
CA PHE A 367 -13.92 -1.64 -16.28
C PHE A 367 -13.21 -2.53 -17.30
N ARG A 368 -13.72 -2.59 -18.54
CA ARG A 368 -13.17 -3.46 -19.58
C ARG A 368 -11.86 -2.96 -20.15
N VAL A 369 -11.70 -1.66 -20.32
CA VAL A 369 -10.53 -1.07 -20.98
C VAL A 369 -9.43 -0.74 -19.97
N TYR A 370 -9.76 0.01 -18.92
CA TYR A 370 -8.77 0.49 -17.95
C TYR A 370 -8.10 -0.65 -17.18
N LEU A 371 -8.84 -1.72 -16.89
CA LEU A 371 -8.38 -2.88 -16.15
C LEU A 371 -8.06 -4.12 -17.02
N CYS A 372 -7.96 -3.97 -18.35
CA CYS A 372 -7.77 -5.11 -19.25
C CYS A 372 -6.41 -5.81 -19.07
N MET A 373 -5.41 -5.16 -18.51
CA MET A 373 -4.07 -5.71 -18.29
C MET A 373 -3.79 -6.08 -16.83
N LEU A 374 -4.84 -6.34 -16.02
CA LEU A 374 -4.69 -6.77 -14.62
C LEU A 374 -3.69 -7.91 -14.40
N PRO A 375 -3.64 -8.97 -15.24
CA PRO A 375 -2.63 -10.03 -15.06
C PRO A 375 -1.19 -9.51 -15.16
N LEU A 376 -0.94 -8.52 -15.99
CA LEU A 376 0.38 -7.89 -16.11
C LEU A 376 0.66 -6.97 -14.93
N ALA A 377 -0.36 -6.20 -14.48
CA ALA A 377 -0.24 -5.28 -13.36
C ALA A 377 0.11 -6.03 -12.05
N THR A 378 -0.55 -7.16 -11.76
CA THR A 378 -0.28 -7.98 -10.57
C THR A 378 1.13 -8.58 -10.63
N VAL A 379 1.54 -9.14 -11.75
CA VAL A 379 2.90 -9.70 -11.93
C VAL A 379 3.97 -8.59 -11.84
N ASN A 380 3.75 -7.42 -12.43
CA ASN A 380 4.67 -6.30 -12.33
C ASN A 380 4.88 -5.88 -10.86
N LYS A 381 3.79 -5.72 -10.10
CA LYS A 381 3.86 -5.35 -8.68
C LYS A 381 4.60 -6.41 -7.86
N ALA A 382 4.31 -7.69 -8.11
CA ALA A 382 5.00 -8.80 -7.45
C ALA A 382 6.50 -8.83 -7.80
N ALA A 383 6.87 -8.53 -9.04
CA ALA A 383 8.27 -8.46 -9.46
C ALA A 383 9.04 -7.38 -8.69
N PHE A 384 8.46 -6.19 -8.48
CA PHE A 384 9.10 -5.11 -7.73
C PHE A 384 9.38 -5.54 -6.29
N ILE A 385 8.38 -6.12 -5.62
CA ILE A 385 8.47 -6.58 -4.23
C ILE A 385 9.44 -7.78 -4.11
N PHE A 386 9.46 -8.66 -5.11
CA PHE A 386 10.39 -9.80 -5.11
C PHE A 386 11.85 -9.34 -5.23
N MET A 387 12.15 -8.34 -6.07
CA MET A 387 13.50 -7.75 -6.15
C MET A 387 13.89 -7.08 -4.82
N GLN A 388 12.96 -6.42 -4.15
CA GLN A 388 13.15 -5.87 -2.80
C GLN A 388 13.52 -6.97 -1.80
N ALA A 389 12.80 -8.09 -1.83
CA ALA A 389 13.05 -9.25 -0.95
C ALA A 389 14.42 -9.92 -1.19
N LEU A 390 14.93 -9.90 -2.42
CA LEU A 390 16.28 -10.34 -2.77
C LEU A 390 17.39 -9.36 -2.35
N GLY A 391 17.07 -8.24 -1.73
CA GLY A 391 18.05 -7.24 -1.36
C GLY A 391 18.63 -6.47 -2.54
N LYS A 392 17.87 -6.33 -3.63
CA LYS A 392 18.25 -5.62 -4.86
C LYS A 392 17.49 -4.30 -5.01
N PRO A 393 17.88 -3.24 -4.27
CA PRO A 393 17.14 -1.99 -4.23
C PRO A 393 17.10 -1.26 -5.56
N ALA A 394 18.17 -1.33 -6.36
CA ALA A 394 18.25 -0.62 -7.63
C ALA A 394 17.25 -1.18 -8.65
N GLU A 395 17.15 -2.52 -8.76
CA GLU A 395 16.19 -3.17 -9.63
C GLU A 395 14.75 -2.97 -9.16
N SER A 396 14.49 -3.10 -7.85
CA SER A 396 13.17 -2.91 -7.26
C SER A 396 12.67 -1.47 -7.43
N ALA A 397 13.44 -0.50 -6.94
CA ALA A 397 13.09 0.92 -7.03
C ALA A 397 13.10 1.42 -8.48
N GLY A 398 14.04 0.94 -9.31
CA GLY A 398 14.10 1.29 -10.72
C GLY A 398 12.86 0.87 -11.51
N LEU A 399 12.39 -0.37 -11.33
CA LEU A 399 11.16 -0.86 -11.97
C LEU A 399 9.92 -0.09 -11.47
N SER A 400 9.84 0.16 -10.15
CA SER A 400 8.75 0.93 -9.57
C SER A 400 8.73 2.36 -10.11
N PHE A 401 9.87 3.05 -10.12
CA PHE A 401 10.01 4.40 -10.66
C PHE A 401 9.66 4.46 -12.16
N PHE A 402 10.13 3.48 -12.94
CA PHE A 402 9.85 3.38 -14.36
C PHE A 402 8.34 3.29 -14.63
N ARG A 403 7.63 2.39 -13.95
CA ARG A 403 6.18 2.22 -14.11
C ARG A 403 5.40 3.41 -13.58
N GLU A 404 5.66 3.79 -12.33
CA GLU A 404 4.81 4.69 -11.57
C GLU A 404 5.03 6.17 -11.96
N VAL A 405 6.26 6.55 -12.30
CA VAL A 405 6.62 7.94 -12.59
C VAL A 405 6.86 8.14 -14.08
N LEU A 406 7.75 7.33 -14.70
CA LEU A 406 8.14 7.57 -16.08
C LEU A 406 7.10 7.12 -17.11
N LEU A 407 6.21 6.20 -16.76
CA LEU A 407 5.16 5.73 -17.69
C LEU A 407 3.77 6.24 -17.29
N ALA A 408 3.32 6.01 -16.07
CA ALA A 408 1.94 6.31 -15.70
C ALA A 408 1.57 7.79 -15.89
N VAL A 409 2.40 8.71 -15.39
CA VAL A 409 2.10 10.15 -15.47
C VAL A 409 2.20 10.69 -16.91
N PRO A 410 3.30 10.44 -17.69
CA PRO A 410 3.35 10.91 -19.06
C PRO A 410 2.27 10.30 -19.97
N LEU A 411 1.97 9.00 -19.83
CA LEU A 411 0.97 8.36 -20.68
C LEU A 411 -0.43 8.90 -20.43
N VAL A 412 -0.80 9.18 -19.18
CA VAL A 412 -2.10 9.75 -18.85
C VAL A 412 -2.25 11.19 -19.39
N ILE A 413 -1.16 11.91 -19.62
CA ILE A 413 -1.15 13.27 -20.18
C ILE A 413 -1.05 13.24 -21.72
N LEU A 414 -0.28 12.32 -22.29
CA LEU A 414 0.01 12.30 -23.71
C LEU A 414 -1.04 11.56 -24.54
N LEU A 415 -1.51 10.39 -24.09
CA LEU A 415 -2.49 9.59 -24.84
C LEU A 415 -3.82 10.32 -25.07
N PRO A 416 -4.36 11.11 -24.14
CA PRO A 416 -5.58 11.88 -24.41
C PRO A 416 -5.45 12.90 -25.54
N LYS A 417 -4.25 13.39 -25.84
CA LYS A 417 -4.02 14.30 -26.99
C LYS A 417 -4.31 13.62 -28.33
N ALA A 418 -4.10 12.31 -28.42
CA ALA A 418 -4.34 11.54 -29.64
C ALA A 418 -5.71 10.84 -29.63
N PHE A 419 -6.18 10.37 -28.50
CA PHE A 419 -7.37 9.51 -28.37
C PHE A 419 -8.51 10.12 -27.54
N GLY A 420 -8.40 11.40 -27.14
CA GLY A 420 -9.40 12.06 -26.31
C GLY A 420 -9.63 11.35 -24.97
N LEU A 421 -10.85 11.29 -24.49
CA LEU A 421 -11.21 10.65 -23.21
C LEU A 421 -10.77 9.18 -23.14
N MET A 422 -10.82 8.43 -24.25
CA MET A 422 -10.35 7.05 -24.29
C MET A 422 -8.85 6.93 -24.06
N GLY A 423 -8.06 7.94 -24.41
CA GLY A 423 -6.63 8.00 -24.13
C GLY A 423 -6.30 7.94 -22.65
N VAL A 424 -7.17 8.51 -21.79
CA VAL A 424 -7.04 8.38 -20.33
C VAL A 424 -7.17 6.93 -19.90
N LEU A 425 -8.16 6.21 -20.48
CA LEU A 425 -8.40 4.80 -20.16
C LEU A 425 -7.28 3.88 -20.69
N TYR A 426 -6.65 4.21 -21.80
CA TYR A 426 -5.54 3.43 -22.38
C TYR A 426 -4.22 3.61 -21.62
N SER A 427 -4.08 4.64 -20.79
CA SER A 427 -2.81 4.97 -20.13
C SER A 427 -2.31 3.87 -19.20
N MET A 428 -3.20 3.29 -18.38
CA MET A 428 -2.84 2.23 -17.45
C MET A 428 -2.45 0.92 -18.14
N PRO A 429 -3.25 0.38 -19.09
CA PRO A 429 -2.85 -0.79 -19.87
C PRO A 429 -1.52 -0.62 -20.61
N ALA A 430 -1.29 0.53 -21.22
CA ALA A 430 -0.05 0.82 -21.94
C ALA A 430 1.16 0.82 -20.99
N ALA A 431 1.03 1.45 -19.82
CA ALA A 431 2.07 1.43 -18.79
C ALA A 431 2.38 0.01 -18.32
N ASP A 432 1.35 -0.81 -18.09
CA ASP A 432 1.52 -2.17 -17.60
C ASP A 432 2.17 -3.10 -18.64
N ILE A 433 1.84 -2.96 -19.92
CA ILE A 433 2.46 -3.73 -21.02
C ILE A 433 3.95 -3.39 -21.12
N ILE A 434 4.30 -2.10 -21.17
CA ILE A 434 5.69 -1.66 -21.29
C ILE A 434 6.50 -2.12 -20.06
N THR A 435 5.93 -1.96 -18.89
CA THR A 435 6.57 -2.38 -17.64
C THR A 435 6.75 -3.89 -17.59
N PHE A 436 5.80 -4.66 -18.08
CA PHE A 436 5.87 -6.13 -18.09
C PHE A 436 7.08 -6.64 -18.88
N ILE A 437 7.41 -5.99 -20.01
CA ILE A 437 8.61 -6.31 -20.77
C ILE A 437 9.87 -6.06 -19.93
N ALA A 438 9.95 -4.89 -19.28
CA ALA A 438 11.08 -4.55 -18.42
C ALA A 438 11.19 -5.48 -17.20
N SER A 439 10.06 -5.75 -16.52
CA SER A 439 9.98 -6.68 -15.38
C SER A 439 10.38 -8.09 -15.78
N GLY A 440 9.93 -8.56 -16.95
CA GLY A 440 10.29 -9.87 -17.50
C GLY A 440 11.80 -10.02 -17.72
N LEU A 441 12.46 -9.00 -18.28
CA LEU A 441 13.90 -9.01 -18.45
C LEU A 441 14.65 -9.08 -17.11
N VAL A 442 14.19 -8.31 -16.12
CA VAL A 442 14.80 -8.32 -14.77
C VAL A 442 14.57 -9.66 -14.07
N LEU A 443 13.35 -10.22 -14.16
CA LEU A 443 13.03 -11.53 -13.58
C LEU A 443 13.83 -12.67 -14.23
N LEU A 444 14.01 -12.65 -15.55
CA LEU A 444 14.86 -13.63 -16.25
C LEU A 444 16.33 -13.53 -15.84
N ARG A 445 16.85 -12.32 -15.64
CA ARG A 445 18.20 -12.12 -15.10
C ARG A 445 18.31 -12.66 -13.67
N ALA A 446 17.31 -12.37 -12.83
CA ALA A 446 17.24 -12.91 -11.47
C ALA A 446 17.17 -14.44 -11.46
N ASP A 447 16.33 -15.07 -12.29
CA ASP A 447 16.24 -16.52 -12.41
C ASP A 447 17.61 -17.15 -12.79
N ARG A 448 18.33 -16.53 -13.74
CA ARG A 448 19.68 -17.00 -14.12
C ARG A 448 20.69 -16.89 -12.97
N GLN A 449 20.61 -15.83 -12.15
CA GLN A 449 21.47 -15.67 -10.98
C GLN A 449 21.11 -16.66 -9.87
N LEU A 450 19.84 -17.02 -9.73
CA LEU A 450 19.36 -18.00 -8.76
C LEU A 450 19.60 -19.46 -9.19
N ARG A 451 20.10 -19.70 -10.40
CA ARG A 451 20.53 -21.04 -10.88
C ARG A 451 21.98 -21.38 -10.55
N LYS A 452 22.77 -20.37 -10.17
CA LYS A 452 24.18 -20.53 -9.78
C LYS A 452 24.31 -20.90 -8.32
#